data_660035f557a20f4c0721e8fe5aba73a8
#
_entry.id   660035f557a20f4c0721e8fe5aba73a8
#
_cell.length_a   1.000
_cell.length_b   1.000
_cell.length_c   1.000
_cell.angle_alpha   90.00
_cell.angle_beta   90.00
_cell.angle_gamma   90.00
#
_symmetry.space_group_name_H-M   'P 1'
#
loop_
_entity.id
_entity.type
_entity.pdbx_description
1 polymer ?
#
loop_
_entity_poly.entity_id
_entity_poly.type
_entity_poly.pdbx_seq_one_letter_code
_entity_poly.pdbx_strand_id
1 'polypeptide(L)'
;MGACDNKTTDVDDGDGTPPPISAIALRAEGHGAVDERFTAEVWVVGNVAYTTTWGARIVGGVRTLGNAVKIWDVSGAIPVLIDSLIVADVITLGDIQASDDGKFLVVATEYSPGSIVIYDLADPRKPQLISRFTSGNTVAGVHTAEVQRVNGKLYAFLSVDPSDGPARLVIVDITNPAAPVEVLSRVMGEPFVHDVFVRDGILMTALWNDGMSIFDIGGGGRGGTVANPVLLGNVKTAGGNVHNIWWYHDLSDGTERFAFVGEEGPGSLGSSAQGDIHVVDVSDLTKPREVAFYSVAGAGTHNFSADENRGVLFAAFYNGGVRALNVRGNLGDCISSMRNGGRCDLGKTGREVAQGLTGTGLPVYVWGVQTVGTKLYASDMLNGLWKLETIP
;
A
#
# COMPACT_ATOMS: atom_id res chain seq x y z
N MET A 1 45.99 -22.25 -8.32
CA MET A 1 44.85 -23.05 -8.78
C MET A 1 43.64 -22.44 -8.15
N GLY A 2 42.97 -21.54 -8.90
CA GLY A 2 41.76 -20.86 -8.44
C GLY A 2 40.57 -21.72 -8.78
N ALA A 3 39.73 -21.99 -7.78
CA ALA A 3 38.43 -22.57 -7.99
C ALA A 3 37.50 -21.47 -8.56
N CYS A 4 37.00 -21.69 -9.76
CA CYS A 4 35.87 -20.90 -10.30
C CYS A 4 34.59 -21.43 -9.63
N ASP A 5 33.99 -20.60 -8.78
CA ASP A 5 32.60 -20.80 -8.37
C ASP A 5 31.69 -20.63 -9.59
N ASN A 6 31.15 -21.72 -10.06
CA ASN A 6 30.02 -21.73 -10.99
C ASN A 6 28.78 -21.24 -10.23
N LYS A 7 28.50 -19.94 -10.28
CA LYS A 7 27.13 -19.47 -10.11
C LYS A 7 26.35 -19.98 -11.32
N THR A 8 25.54 -21.01 -11.11
CA THR A 8 24.46 -21.35 -12.04
C THR A 8 23.49 -20.17 -12.03
N THR A 9 23.60 -19.34 -13.04
CA THR A 9 22.48 -18.46 -13.41
C THR A 9 21.36 -19.39 -13.85
N ASP A 10 20.30 -19.51 -13.07
CA ASP A 10 19.06 -20.08 -13.55
C ASP A 10 18.63 -19.25 -14.75
N VAL A 11 18.88 -19.77 -15.93
CA VAL A 11 18.37 -19.23 -17.18
C VAL A 11 16.89 -19.62 -17.16
N ASP A 12 16.04 -18.64 -16.90
CA ASP A 12 14.61 -18.73 -17.20
C ASP A 12 14.52 -19.12 -18.66
N ASP A 13 14.09 -20.33 -18.96
CA ASP A 13 14.06 -20.94 -20.30
C ASP A 13 12.96 -20.35 -21.21
N GLY A 14 12.35 -19.23 -20.78
CA GLY A 14 11.50 -18.39 -21.63
C GLY A 14 10.14 -19.00 -22.01
N ASP A 15 9.71 -20.09 -21.35
CA ASP A 15 8.41 -20.70 -21.58
C ASP A 15 7.25 -20.00 -20.85
N GLY A 16 7.58 -19.00 -19.99
CA GLY A 16 6.62 -18.24 -19.18
C GLY A 16 6.19 -18.95 -17.91
N THR A 17 6.77 -20.11 -17.59
CA THR A 17 6.47 -20.82 -16.34
C THR A 17 7.10 -20.06 -15.16
N PRO A 18 6.31 -19.67 -14.16
CA PRO A 18 6.86 -18.97 -12.99
C PRO A 18 7.80 -19.86 -12.19
N PRO A 19 8.91 -19.33 -11.63
CA PRO A 19 9.71 -20.06 -10.68
C PRO A 19 8.84 -20.62 -9.55
N PRO A 20 9.12 -21.86 -9.10
CA PRO A 20 8.30 -22.47 -8.06
C PRO A 20 8.41 -21.68 -6.75
N ILE A 21 7.29 -21.45 -6.12
CA ILE A 21 7.20 -21.03 -4.71
C ILE A 21 6.51 -22.14 -3.93
N SER A 22 6.64 -22.15 -2.60
CA SER A 22 5.79 -23.01 -1.76
C SER A 22 4.32 -22.70 -2.05
N ALA A 23 3.52 -23.75 -2.19
CA ALA A 23 2.08 -23.58 -2.38
C ALA A 23 1.52 -22.68 -1.26
N ILE A 24 0.59 -21.80 -1.62
CA ILE A 24 -0.05 -20.90 -0.67
C ILE A 24 -1.56 -21.05 -0.80
N ALA A 25 -2.23 -21.19 0.35
CA ALA A 25 -3.67 -21.02 0.44
C ALA A 25 -4.00 -19.92 1.44
N LEU A 26 -4.99 -19.11 1.13
CA LEU A 26 -5.51 -18.07 2.03
C LEU A 26 -6.76 -18.60 2.73
N ARG A 27 -6.65 -18.82 4.04
CA ARG A 27 -7.78 -19.26 4.87
C ARG A 27 -8.17 -18.17 5.83
N ALA A 28 -9.42 -17.70 5.75
CA ALA A 28 -9.97 -16.80 6.76
C ALA A 28 -10.04 -17.53 8.11
N GLU A 29 -9.41 -16.98 9.14
CA GLU A 29 -9.51 -17.45 10.52
C GLU A 29 -10.75 -16.85 11.19
N GLY A 30 -11.03 -15.56 10.90
CA GLY A 30 -12.20 -14.86 11.42
C GLY A 30 -12.17 -13.38 11.03
N HIS A 31 -13.22 -12.66 11.44
CA HIS A 31 -13.28 -11.22 11.28
C HIS A 31 -13.86 -10.52 12.50
N GLY A 32 -13.40 -9.31 12.75
CA GLY A 32 -13.97 -8.37 13.69
C GLY A 32 -14.85 -7.36 12.95
N ALA A 33 -16.15 -7.33 13.29
CA ALA A 33 -17.11 -6.51 12.57
C ALA A 33 -17.04 -5.02 12.96
N VAL A 34 -17.26 -4.15 11.95
CA VAL A 34 -17.54 -2.71 12.10
C VAL A 34 -18.78 -2.39 11.27
N ASP A 35 -19.90 -2.18 11.94
CA ASP A 35 -21.17 -1.98 11.25
C ASP A 35 -21.55 -0.50 11.10
N GLU A 36 -21.04 0.37 11.97
CA GLU A 36 -21.43 1.77 12.04
C GLU A 36 -20.56 2.72 11.19
N ARG A 37 -19.41 2.24 10.69
CA ARG A 37 -18.48 3.00 9.84
C ARG A 37 -17.98 2.14 8.68
N PHE A 38 -17.50 2.77 7.62
CA PHE A 38 -16.70 2.09 6.61
C PHE A 38 -15.26 1.98 7.10
N THR A 39 -14.73 0.74 7.13
CA THR A 39 -13.32 0.50 7.47
C THR A 39 -12.44 0.82 6.27
N ALA A 40 -11.31 1.48 6.49
CA ALA A 40 -10.36 1.83 5.44
C ALA A 40 -9.02 1.11 5.63
N GLU A 41 -7.93 1.82 5.89
CA GLU A 41 -6.59 1.22 5.92
C GLU A 41 -6.33 0.36 7.15
N VAL A 42 -5.30 -0.51 7.10
CA VAL A 42 -4.89 -1.40 8.18
C VAL A 42 -3.39 -1.33 8.43
N TRP A 43 -2.99 -1.28 9.71
CA TRP A 43 -1.62 -1.44 10.15
C TRP A 43 -1.52 -2.30 11.41
N VAL A 44 -0.52 -3.19 11.46
CA VAL A 44 -0.36 -4.16 12.56
C VAL A 44 1.00 -3.99 13.23
N VAL A 45 0.99 -3.89 14.54
CA VAL A 45 2.18 -3.86 15.40
C VAL A 45 2.09 -4.99 16.42
N GLY A 46 2.90 -6.02 16.26
CA GLY A 46 2.85 -7.21 17.11
C GLY A 46 1.47 -7.90 17.07
N ASN A 47 0.78 -7.92 18.20
CA ASN A 47 -0.56 -8.51 18.34
C ASN A 47 -1.70 -7.47 18.36
N VAL A 48 -1.41 -6.24 17.94
CA VAL A 48 -2.40 -5.16 17.85
C VAL A 48 -2.50 -4.68 16.42
N ALA A 49 -3.71 -4.63 15.89
CA ALA A 49 -3.99 -4.02 14.59
C ALA A 49 -4.74 -2.70 14.80
N TYR A 50 -4.54 -1.80 13.86
CA TYR A 50 -5.25 -0.52 13.77
C TYR A 50 -5.93 -0.46 12.42
N THR A 51 -7.20 -0.02 12.38
CA THR A 51 -7.85 0.31 11.12
C THR A 51 -8.42 1.71 11.20
N THR A 52 -8.24 2.48 10.13
CA THR A 52 -8.94 3.75 9.97
C THR A 52 -10.38 3.52 9.52
N THR A 53 -11.17 4.58 9.57
CA THR A 53 -12.53 4.58 9.02
C THR A 53 -12.70 5.76 8.07
N TRP A 54 -13.47 5.55 6.99
CA TRP A 54 -13.56 6.49 5.88
C TRP A 54 -14.98 6.99 5.62
N GLY A 55 -15.09 8.23 5.14
CA GLY A 55 -16.36 8.81 4.70
C GLY A 55 -17.40 8.93 5.80
N ALA A 56 -18.65 8.67 5.46
CA ALA A 56 -19.74 8.61 6.41
C ALA A 56 -20.70 7.47 6.07
N ARG A 57 -21.03 6.64 7.05
CA ARG A 57 -21.96 5.52 6.90
C ARG A 57 -23.31 5.86 7.56
N ILE A 58 -24.40 5.49 6.91
CA ILE A 58 -25.76 5.66 7.46
C ILE A 58 -26.32 4.27 7.76
N VAL A 59 -26.59 4.03 9.03
CA VAL A 59 -27.19 2.77 9.50
C VAL A 59 -28.40 3.10 10.36
N GLY A 60 -29.55 2.55 10.04
CA GLY A 60 -30.79 2.81 10.79
C GLY A 60 -31.18 4.30 10.84
N GLY A 61 -30.79 5.11 9.84
CA GLY A 61 -31.01 6.55 9.82
C GLY A 61 -29.97 7.39 10.59
N VAL A 62 -29.02 6.76 11.27
CA VAL A 62 -27.94 7.44 11.99
C VAL A 62 -26.73 7.56 11.08
N ARG A 63 -26.27 8.82 10.85
CA ARG A 63 -25.06 9.13 10.09
C ARG A 63 -23.86 9.14 11.05
N THR A 64 -22.87 8.26 10.79
CA THR A 64 -21.63 8.18 11.57
C THR A 64 -20.45 8.55 10.69
N LEU A 65 -19.58 9.43 11.19
CA LEU A 65 -18.40 9.91 10.44
C LEU A 65 -17.26 8.88 10.45
N GLY A 66 -16.46 8.85 9.40
CA GLY A 66 -15.26 8.02 9.27
C GLY A 66 -14.05 8.58 10.01
N ASN A 67 -14.21 9.03 11.24
CA ASN A 67 -13.20 9.73 12.03
C ASN A 67 -12.66 8.91 13.21
N ALA A 68 -12.70 7.59 13.12
CA ALA A 68 -12.25 6.68 14.15
C ALA A 68 -11.05 5.84 13.70
N VAL A 69 -10.08 5.66 14.59
CA VAL A 69 -9.11 4.57 14.52
C VAL A 69 -9.63 3.45 15.41
N LYS A 70 -9.88 2.28 14.86
CA LYS A 70 -10.27 1.07 15.60
C LYS A 70 -9.01 0.33 16.02
N ILE A 71 -8.97 -0.11 17.27
CA ILE A 71 -7.84 -0.84 17.87
C ILE A 71 -8.29 -2.27 18.15
N TRP A 72 -7.54 -3.23 17.61
CA TRP A 72 -7.89 -4.64 17.64
C TRP A 72 -6.84 -5.47 18.36
N ASP A 73 -7.26 -6.40 19.21
CA ASP A 73 -6.45 -7.53 19.64
C ASP A 73 -6.53 -8.61 18.57
N VAL A 74 -5.38 -8.92 17.93
CA VAL A 74 -5.27 -9.93 16.88
C VAL A 74 -4.45 -11.14 17.31
N SER A 75 -4.24 -11.33 18.61
CA SER A 75 -3.54 -12.49 19.16
C SER A 75 -4.33 -13.80 18.94
N GLY A 76 -5.65 -13.74 18.99
CA GLY A 76 -6.55 -14.88 18.69
C GLY A 76 -6.84 -15.02 17.19
N ALA A 77 -7.62 -16.05 16.84
CA ALA A 77 -8.08 -16.28 15.46
C ALA A 77 -9.04 -15.19 14.98
N ILE A 78 -9.92 -14.74 15.87
CA ILE A 78 -10.90 -13.68 15.57
C ILE A 78 -10.35 -12.35 16.11
N PRO A 79 -10.20 -11.30 15.27
CA PRO A 79 -9.87 -9.95 15.73
C PRO A 79 -10.94 -9.45 16.72
N VAL A 80 -10.51 -8.96 17.88
CA VAL A 80 -11.37 -8.43 18.92
C VAL A 80 -11.18 -6.92 19.02
N LEU A 81 -12.23 -6.15 18.77
CA LEU A 81 -12.19 -4.70 18.97
C LEU A 81 -12.02 -4.38 20.45
N ILE A 82 -10.94 -3.70 20.81
CA ILE A 82 -10.62 -3.39 22.21
C ILE A 82 -10.81 -1.91 22.54
N ASP A 83 -10.68 -1.02 21.56
CA ASP A 83 -10.87 0.42 21.73
C ASP A 83 -11.12 1.12 20.39
N SER A 84 -11.49 2.41 20.46
CA SER A 84 -11.64 3.29 19.31
C SER A 84 -11.21 4.71 19.67
N LEU A 85 -10.22 5.24 18.94
CA LEU A 85 -9.80 6.64 19.07
C LEU A 85 -10.61 7.49 18.10
N ILE A 86 -11.33 8.47 18.61
CA ILE A 86 -12.02 9.45 17.79
C ILE A 86 -11.10 10.65 17.54
N VAL A 87 -10.80 10.91 16.28
CA VAL A 87 -10.06 12.11 15.89
C VAL A 87 -11.07 13.26 15.77
N ALA A 88 -10.93 14.26 16.64
CA ALA A 88 -11.85 15.39 16.68
C ALA A 88 -11.68 16.30 15.45
N ASP A 89 -12.78 16.96 15.07
CA ASP A 89 -12.84 17.99 14.04
C ASP A 89 -12.45 17.50 12.62
N VAL A 90 -12.61 16.20 12.35
CA VAL A 90 -12.43 15.61 11.01
C VAL A 90 -13.65 14.77 10.62
N ILE A 91 -13.82 14.59 9.31
CA ILE A 91 -14.94 13.84 8.73
C ILE A 91 -14.52 12.42 8.41
N THR A 92 -13.29 12.24 7.93
CA THR A 92 -12.75 10.97 7.47
C THR A 92 -11.27 10.87 7.75
N LEU A 93 -10.80 9.66 7.99
CA LEU A 93 -9.39 9.34 8.06
C LEU A 93 -8.98 8.68 6.74
N GLY A 94 -7.80 9.04 6.25
CA GLY A 94 -7.17 8.35 5.14
C GLY A 94 -6.33 7.18 5.64
N ASP A 95 -5.04 7.33 5.55
CA ASP A 95 -4.04 6.31 5.80
C ASP A 95 -3.63 6.21 7.29
N ILE A 96 -2.99 5.09 7.64
CA ILE A 96 -2.45 4.81 8.96
C ILE A 96 -1.19 3.96 8.84
N GLN A 97 -0.08 4.40 9.45
CA GLN A 97 1.16 3.65 9.45
C GLN A 97 1.92 3.84 10.75
N ALA A 98 2.56 2.77 11.24
CA ALA A 98 3.51 2.89 12.34
C ALA A 98 4.93 3.14 11.82
N SER A 99 5.75 3.80 12.64
CA SER A 99 7.19 3.90 12.41
C SER A 99 7.85 2.51 12.34
N ASP A 100 8.98 2.40 11.63
CA ASP A 100 9.76 1.18 11.44
C ASP A 100 10.15 0.46 12.75
N ASP A 101 10.32 1.23 13.84
CA ASP A 101 10.61 0.72 15.17
C ASP A 101 9.36 0.45 16.03
N GLY A 102 8.16 0.65 15.48
CA GLY A 102 6.87 0.40 16.13
C GLY A 102 6.53 1.33 17.28
N LYS A 103 7.24 2.48 17.43
CA LYS A 103 7.05 3.39 18.56
C LYS A 103 5.99 4.44 18.35
N PHE A 104 5.74 4.81 17.10
CA PHE A 104 4.80 5.87 16.76
C PHE A 104 3.80 5.38 15.74
N LEU A 105 2.56 5.87 15.85
CA LEU A 105 1.51 5.66 14.87
C LEU A 105 1.15 7.01 14.26
N VAL A 106 1.14 7.10 12.94
CA VAL A 106 0.77 8.29 12.19
C VAL A 106 -0.55 8.02 11.46
N VAL A 107 -1.49 8.94 11.59
CA VAL A 107 -2.81 8.85 10.98
C VAL A 107 -3.04 10.08 10.12
N ALA A 108 -3.35 9.89 8.85
CA ALA A 108 -3.74 10.95 7.93
C ALA A 108 -5.21 11.32 8.09
N THR A 109 -5.54 12.61 7.94
CA THR A 109 -6.92 13.10 7.98
C THR A 109 -7.25 13.78 6.66
N GLU A 110 -8.23 13.21 5.96
CA GLU A 110 -8.72 13.74 4.69
C GLU A 110 -9.70 14.89 4.90
N TYR A 111 -9.82 15.70 3.85
CA TYR A 111 -10.61 16.92 3.81
C TYR A 111 -10.17 17.97 4.83
N SER A 112 -10.66 19.18 4.64
CA SER A 112 -10.34 20.28 5.55
C SER A 112 -11.05 20.11 6.91
N PRO A 113 -10.33 20.29 8.04
CA PRO A 113 -8.91 20.63 8.18
C PRO A 113 -7.99 19.40 8.14
N GLY A 114 -7.21 19.27 7.06
CA GLY A 114 -6.24 18.19 6.87
C GLY A 114 -5.05 18.27 7.83
N SER A 115 -4.58 17.11 8.27
CA SER A 115 -3.48 16.99 9.22
C SER A 115 -2.90 15.58 9.21
N ILE A 116 -1.77 15.38 9.90
CA ILE A 116 -1.38 14.10 10.46
C ILE A 116 -1.48 14.14 11.97
N VAL A 117 -1.93 13.04 12.57
CA VAL A 117 -2.02 12.86 14.02
C VAL A 117 -1.02 11.79 14.43
N ILE A 118 -0.17 12.10 15.42
CA ILE A 118 0.91 11.22 15.86
C ILE A 118 0.63 10.74 17.27
N TYR A 119 0.66 9.41 17.44
CA TYR A 119 0.46 8.75 18.73
C TYR A 119 1.71 7.99 19.15
N ASP A 120 1.95 7.93 20.45
CA ASP A 120 2.93 7.06 21.10
C ASP A 120 2.35 5.65 21.23
N LEU A 121 3.13 4.65 20.89
CA LEU A 121 2.81 3.22 20.99
C LEU A 121 3.58 2.50 22.09
N ALA A 122 4.00 3.20 23.17
CA ALA A 122 4.62 2.55 24.34
C ALA A 122 3.71 1.44 24.91
N ASP A 123 2.40 1.63 24.87
CA ASP A 123 1.40 0.57 24.97
C ASP A 123 0.57 0.54 23.67
N PRO A 124 0.82 -0.40 22.76
CA PRO A 124 0.09 -0.46 21.49
C PRO A 124 -1.42 -0.61 21.62
N ARG A 125 -1.89 -1.13 22.77
CA ARG A 125 -3.33 -1.27 23.05
C ARG A 125 -4.00 0.04 23.47
N LYS A 126 -3.19 1.07 23.84
CA LYS A 126 -3.64 2.37 24.33
C LYS A 126 -2.79 3.51 23.76
N PRO A 127 -2.78 3.75 22.46
CA PRO A 127 -2.01 4.81 21.85
C PRO A 127 -2.28 6.16 22.50
N GLN A 128 -1.23 6.92 22.80
CA GLN A 128 -1.34 8.22 23.44
C GLN A 128 -1.04 9.33 22.45
N LEU A 129 -1.93 10.32 22.36
CA LEU A 129 -1.72 11.48 21.49
C LEU A 129 -0.46 12.24 21.88
N ILE A 130 0.47 12.37 20.92
CA ILE A 130 1.67 13.23 21.07
C ILE A 130 1.40 14.61 20.47
N SER A 131 1.02 14.64 19.19
CA SER A 131 0.84 15.89 18.45
C SER A 131 -0.13 15.72 17.27
N ARG A 132 -0.59 16.85 16.77
CA ARG A 132 -1.29 16.98 15.49
C ARG A 132 -0.59 18.06 14.69
N PHE A 133 -0.11 17.70 13.50
CA PHE A 133 0.54 18.63 12.60
C PHE A 133 -0.40 19.04 11.49
N THR A 134 -0.49 20.34 11.24
CA THR A 134 -1.14 20.95 10.09
C THR A 134 -0.34 22.15 9.63
N SER A 135 -0.41 22.47 8.34
CA SER A 135 0.21 23.63 7.72
C SER A 135 -0.71 24.20 6.64
N GLY A 136 -0.36 25.34 6.06
CA GLY A 136 -1.05 25.87 4.91
C GLY A 136 -1.01 24.94 3.68
N ASN A 137 -0.09 23.98 3.66
CA ASN A 137 0.06 23.01 2.57
C ASN A 137 -0.68 21.68 2.81
N THR A 138 -1.07 21.37 4.06
CA THR A 138 -1.78 20.14 4.42
C THR A 138 -3.25 20.38 4.73
N VAL A 139 -3.65 21.62 5.05
CA VAL A 139 -4.98 21.95 5.58
C VAL A 139 -6.13 21.56 4.65
N ALA A 140 -5.89 21.40 3.36
CA ALA A 140 -6.90 20.98 2.39
C ALA A 140 -7.31 19.50 2.54
N GLY A 141 -6.45 18.67 3.11
CA GLY A 141 -6.66 17.25 3.35
C GLY A 141 -5.37 16.48 3.15
N VAL A 142 -5.10 15.47 3.99
CA VAL A 142 -4.00 14.53 3.81
C VAL A 142 -4.62 13.17 3.53
N HIS A 143 -4.42 12.67 2.32
CA HIS A 143 -5.00 11.40 1.88
C HIS A 143 -4.17 10.23 2.37
N THR A 144 -2.87 10.17 2.03
CA THR A 144 -1.95 9.12 2.46
C THR A 144 -0.75 9.70 3.24
N ALA A 145 -0.12 8.86 4.04
CA ALA A 145 1.03 9.21 4.86
C ALA A 145 1.99 8.02 5.00
N GLU A 146 2.95 7.92 4.08
CA GLU A 146 4.04 6.95 4.17
C GLU A 146 5.05 7.41 5.24
N VAL A 147 5.35 6.53 6.20
CA VAL A 147 6.24 6.82 7.33
C VAL A 147 7.54 6.03 7.18
N GLN A 148 8.63 6.73 6.87
CA GLN A 148 9.87 6.05 6.56
C GLN A 148 11.09 6.79 7.13
N ARG A 149 12.12 6.01 7.47
CA ARG A 149 13.40 6.53 7.93
C ARG A 149 14.37 6.70 6.76
N VAL A 150 14.88 7.92 6.61
CA VAL A 150 15.91 8.25 5.60
C VAL A 150 17.10 8.88 6.32
N ASN A 151 18.29 8.31 6.13
CA ASN A 151 19.55 8.78 6.75
C ASN A 151 19.42 8.99 8.28
N GLY A 152 18.74 8.07 8.96
CA GLY A 152 18.58 8.06 10.42
C GLY A 152 17.48 8.98 10.99
N LYS A 153 16.85 9.81 10.15
CA LYS A 153 15.72 10.66 10.52
C LYS A 153 14.40 10.02 10.09
N LEU A 154 13.36 10.20 10.88
CA LEU A 154 12.01 9.73 10.59
C LEU A 154 11.20 10.82 9.91
N TYR A 155 10.56 10.47 8.79
CA TYR A 155 9.73 11.39 7.99
C TYR A 155 8.35 10.80 7.74
N ALA A 156 7.38 11.69 7.59
CA ALA A 156 6.09 11.38 6.99
C ALA A 156 6.04 12.04 5.60
N PHE A 157 5.80 11.23 4.58
CA PHE A 157 5.62 11.65 3.18
C PHE A 157 4.13 11.65 2.92
N LEU A 158 3.57 12.82 2.63
CA LEU A 158 2.13 13.04 2.61
C LEU A 158 1.65 13.31 1.20
N SER A 159 0.63 12.60 0.77
CA SER A 159 -0.15 12.95 -0.42
C SER A 159 -1.29 13.87 -0.02
N VAL A 160 -1.29 15.06 -0.59
CA VAL A 160 -2.35 16.06 -0.39
C VAL A 160 -3.05 16.24 -1.72
N ASP A 161 -4.27 15.74 -1.83
CA ASP A 161 -5.05 15.64 -3.07
C ASP A 161 -6.42 16.34 -2.97
N PRO A 162 -6.45 17.64 -2.69
CA PRO A 162 -7.71 18.36 -2.52
C PRO A 162 -8.53 18.40 -3.82
N SER A 163 -9.86 18.35 -3.69
CA SER A 163 -10.78 18.40 -4.84
C SER A 163 -10.77 19.75 -5.60
N ASP A 164 -10.26 20.83 -5.00
CA ASP A 164 -10.34 22.20 -5.49
C ASP A 164 -9.02 22.97 -5.44
N GLY A 165 -7.89 22.28 -5.38
CA GLY A 165 -6.55 22.87 -5.34
C GLY A 165 -5.49 21.99 -5.97
N PRO A 166 -4.25 22.48 -6.08
CA PRO A 166 -3.17 21.68 -6.63
C PRO A 166 -2.79 20.56 -5.66
N ALA A 167 -2.69 19.33 -6.19
CA ALA A 167 -2.14 18.21 -5.47
C ALA A 167 -0.67 18.45 -5.08
N ARG A 168 -0.27 17.96 -3.92
CA ARG A 168 1.06 18.20 -3.36
C ARG A 168 1.65 16.97 -2.72
N LEU A 169 2.93 16.76 -2.93
CA LEU A 169 3.77 16.02 -2.00
C LEU A 169 4.20 16.98 -0.89
N VAL A 170 3.90 16.64 0.36
CA VAL A 170 4.39 17.36 1.54
C VAL A 170 5.23 16.39 2.37
N ILE A 171 6.45 16.77 2.74
CA ILE A 171 7.31 15.94 3.59
C ILE A 171 7.52 16.62 4.93
N VAL A 172 7.30 15.89 6.00
CA VAL A 172 7.38 16.37 7.39
C VAL A 172 8.45 15.57 8.14
N ASP A 173 9.46 16.22 8.70
CA ASP A 173 10.40 15.60 9.64
C ASP A 173 9.65 15.39 10.97
N ILE A 174 9.44 14.12 11.33
CA ILE A 174 8.79 13.68 12.57
C ILE A 174 9.75 12.97 13.51
N THR A 175 11.07 13.17 13.31
CA THR A 175 12.11 12.60 14.19
C THR A 175 11.87 12.99 15.65
N ASN A 176 11.40 14.22 15.88
CA ASN A 176 10.80 14.63 17.15
C ASN A 176 9.26 14.70 16.97
N PRO A 177 8.50 13.66 17.32
CA PRO A 177 7.07 13.59 17.06
C PRO A 177 6.26 14.64 17.83
N ALA A 178 6.83 15.24 18.88
CA ALA A 178 6.18 16.33 19.62
C ALA A 178 6.32 17.71 18.94
N ALA A 179 7.22 17.83 17.97
CA ALA A 179 7.46 19.06 17.20
C ALA A 179 7.77 18.74 15.73
N PRO A 180 6.79 18.26 14.96
CA PRO A 180 6.94 17.98 13.53
C PRO A 180 7.29 19.24 12.74
N VAL A 181 8.13 19.09 11.69
CA VAL A 181 8.58 20.22 10.86
C VAL A 181 8.41 19.89 9.38
N GLU A 182 7.66 20.70 8.65
CA GLU A 182 7.57 20.60 7.19
C GLU A 182 8.94 20.92 6.58
N VAL A 183 9.46 20.02 5.73
CA VAL A 183 10.77 20.16 5.08
C VAL A 183 10.65 20.32 3.57
N LEU A 184 9.52 19.93 3.00
CA LEU A 184 9.22 20.09 1.57
C LEU A 184 7.71 20.24 1.37
N SER A 185 7.34 21.13 0.44
CA SER A 185 6.03 21.11 -0.24
C SER A 185 6.26 21.30 -1.72
N ARG A 186 5.79 20.34 -2.54
CA ARG A 186 5.95 20.36 -4.00
C ARG A 186 4.62 20.03 -4.68
N VAL A 187 4.15 20.92 -5.54
CA VAL A 187 2.99 20.63 -6.41
C VAL A 187 3.40 19.57 -7.42
N MET A 188 2.63 18.51 -7.53
CA MET A 188 2.81 17.42 -8.50
C MET A 188 1.55 16.59 -8.65
N GLY A 189 1.44 15.88 -9.80
CA GLY A 189 0.32 15.01 -10.12
C GLY A 189 -0.85 15.75 -10.76
N GLU A 190 -1.47 15.11 -11.74
CA GLU A 190 -2.68 15.58 -12.42
C GLU A 190 -3.70 14.43 -12.52
N PRO A 191 -4.83 14.53 -11.85
CA PRO A 191 -5.24 15.59 -10.89
C PRO A 191 -4.65 15.40 -9.49
N PHE A 192 -4.09 14.23 -9.17
CA PHE A 192 -3.65 13.83 -7.84
C PHE A 192 -2.18 13.42 -7.79
N VAL A 193 -1.53 13.61 -6.64
CA VAL A 193 -0.55 12.71 -6.08
C VAL A 193 -1.31 11.86 -5.06
N HIS A 194 -1.56 10.59 -5.40
CA HIS A 194 -2.49 9.76 -4.62
C HIS A 194 -1.78 9.05 -3.48
N ASP A 195 -0.62 8.46 -3.77
CA ASP A 195 0.16 7.73 -2.79
C ASP A 195 1.66 7.85 -3.07
N VAL A 196 2.47 7.46 -2.10
CA VAL A 196 3.93 7.43 -2.21
C VAL A 196 4.49 6.17 -1.55
N PHE A 197 5.60 5.69 -2.07
CA PHE A 197 6.36 4.59 -1.50
C PHE A 197 7.82 5.02 -1.33
N VAL A 198 8.41 4.77 -0.17
CA VAL A 198 9.78 5.17 0.13
C VAL A 198 10.60 3.99 0.62
N ARG A 199 11.73 3.73 -0.02
CA ARG A 199 12.66 2.67 0.37
C ARG A 199 14.08 3.02 -0.09
N ASP A 200 15.09 2.73 0.73
CA ASP A 200 16.52 2.87 0.41
C ASP A 200 16.94 4.23 -0.17
N GLY A 201 16.26 5.30 0.29
CA GLY A 201 16.52 6.66 -0.20
C GLY A 201 15.99 6.92 -1.62
N ILE A 202 15.08 6.08 -2.10
CA ILE A 202 14.27 6.27 -3.30
C ILE A 202 12.84 6.57 -2.89
N LEU A 203 12.25 7.57 -3.53
CA LEU A 203 10.84 7.94 -3.40
C LEU A 203 10.15 7.64 -4.72
N MET A 204 9.11 6.85 -4.69
CA MET A 204 8.21 6.61 -5.82
C MET A 204 6.86 7.26 -5.52
N THR A 205 6.29 7.96 -6.51
CA THR A 205 5.03 8.69 -6.34
C THR A 205 4.00 8.21 -7.35
N ALA A 206 2.80 7.91 -6.87
CA ALA A 206 1.62 7.56 -7.66
C ALA A 206 0.90 8.85 -8.07
N LEU A 207 1.01 9.24 -9.33
CA LEU A 207 0.56 10.55 -9.83
C LEU A 207 -0.67 10.45 -10.73
N TRP A 208 -1.55 9.52 -10.44
CA TRP A 208 -2.80 9.29 -11.15
C TRP A 208 -2.60 9.20 -12.69
N ASN A 209 -2.97 10.26 -13.45
CA ASN A 209 -2.83 10.28 -14.91
C ASN A 209 -1.39 10.51 -15.40
N ASP A 210 -0.50 10.96 -14.52
CA ASP A 210 0.92 11.17 -14.84
C ASP A 210 1.78 9.93 -14.63
N GLY A 211 1.18 8.86 -14.10
CA GLY A 211 1.85 7.58 -13.89
C GLY A 211 2.66 7.52 -12.61
N MET A 212 3.74 6.76 -12.62
CA MET A 212 4.69 6.65 -11.51
C MET A 212 5.94 7.48 -11.79
N SER A 213 6.34 8.34 -10.86
CA SER A 213 7.63 9.05 -10.88
C SER A 213 8.56 8.54 -9.79
N ILE A 214 9.85 8.46 -10.10
CA ILE A 214 10.91 7.96 -9.23
C ILE A 214 11.89 9.08 -8.92
N PHE A 215 12.17 9.32 -7.63
CA PHE A 215 13.07 10.38 -7.19
C PHE A 215 14.19 9.84 -6.31
N ASP A 216 15.39 10.39 -6.48
CA ASP A 216 16.48 10.27 -5.52
C ASP A 216 16.20 11.21 -4.33
N ILE A 217 16.20 10.66 -3.12
CA ILE A 217 16.11 11.40 -1.86
C ILE A 217 17.29 11.07 -0.92
N GLY A 218 18.35 10.46 -1.49
CA GLY A 218 19.58 10.10 -0.78
C GLY A 218 20.15 8.73 -1.12
N GLY A 219 19.44 7.89 -1.94
CA GLY A 219 19.88 6.56 -2.37
C GLY A 219 20.18 6.43 -3.85
N GLY A 220 19.68 7.33 -4.69
CA GLY A 220 19.77 7.23 -6.15
C GLY A 220 21.08 7.74 -6.78
N GLY A 221 22.02 8.25 -5.98
CA GLY A 221 23.33 8.70 -6.47
C GLY A 221 23.32 9.94 -7.35
N ARG A 222 22.23 10.71 -7.37
CA ARG A 222 22.09 11.95 -8.17
C ARG A 222 22.12 13.21 -7.30
N GLY A 223 22.49 13.07 -6.01
CA GLY A 223 22.59 14.19 -5.07
C GLY A 223 21.24 14.70 -4.55
N GLY A 224 20.18 13.89 -4.70
CA GLY A 224 18.89 14.17 -4.13
C GLY A 224 18.92 14.10 -2.60
N THR A 225 18.00 14.79 -1.97
CA THR A 225 17.76 14.76 -0.52
C THR A 225 16.27 14.81 -0.26
N VAL A 226 15.84 14.49 0.96
CA VAL A 226 14.42 14.58 1.36
C VAL A 226 13.88 16.00 1.15
N ALA A 227 14.69 17.04 1.42
CA ALA A 227 14.31 18.44 1.18
C ALA A 227 14.43 18.89 -0.28
N ASN A 228 15.13 18.13 -1.12
CA ASN A 228 15.31 18.43 -2.54
C ASN A 228 15.37 17.13 -3.37
N PRO A 229 14.24 16.44 -3.57
CA PRO A 229 14.15 15.24 -4.39
C PRO A 229 14.55 15.52 -5.84
N VAL A 230 15.41 14.67 -6.41
CA VAL A 230 15.87 14.74 -7.81
C VAL A 230 15.19 13.67 -8.64
N LEU A 231 14.46 14.06 -9.68
CA LEU A 231 13.76 13.12 -10.57
C LEU A 231 14.78 12.20 -11.27
N LEU A 232 14.56 10.90 -11.18
CA LEU A 232 15.30 9.85 -11.88
C LEU A 232 14.58 9.42 -13.16
N GLY A 233 13.32 9.04 -13.04
CA GLY A 233 12.53 8.53 -14.15
C GLY A 233 11.03 8.67 -13.90
N ASN A 234 10.27 8.46 -14.98
CA ASN A 234 8.80 8.42 -14.96
C ASN A 234 8.32 7.35 -15.95
N VAL A 235 7.19 6.72 -15.62
CA VAL A 235 6.49 5.81 -16.52
C VAL A 235 4.98 6.00 -16.38
N LYS A 236 4.28 6.06 -17.52
CA LYS A 236 2.82 5.98 -17.56
C LYS A 236 2.42 4.53 -17.76
N THR A 237 1.59 4.00 -16.89
CA THR A 237 0.99 2.69 -17.03
C THR A 237 -0.20 2.75 -17.98
N ALA A 238 -0.56 1.63 -18.59
CA ALA A 238 -1.74 1.57 -19.42
C ALA A 238 -2.99 1.64 -18.52
N GLY A 239 -3.94 2.53 -18.84
CA GLY A 239 -5.15 2.74 -18.03
C GLY A 239 -5.11 4.05 -17.26
N GLY A 240 -3.99 4.41 -16.67
CA GLY A 240 -3.87 5.58 -15.80
C GLY A 240 -4.33 5.28 -14.37
N ASN A 241 -4.86 6.26 -13.67
CA ASN A 241 -5.38 6.14 -12.30
C ASN A 241 -4.40 5.45 -11.34
N VAL A 242 -3.11 5.79 -11.46
CA VAL A 242 -2.05 5.22 -10.62
C VAL A 242 -2.30 5.60 -9.18
N HIS A 243 -2.60 4.58 -8.38
CA HIS A 243 -3.12 4.72 -7.02
C HIS A 243 -2.04 4.50 -5.97
N ASN A 244 -1.38 3.32 -5.98
CA ASN A 244 -0.37 2.93 -5.02
C ASN A 244 0.81 2.24 -5.69
N ILE A 245 1.90 2.07 -4.94
CA ILE A 245 3.14 1.47 -5.44
C ILE A 245 3.72 0.54 -4.37
N TRP A 246 4.32 -0.57 -4.82
CA TRP A 246 5.18 -1.41 -4.00
C TRP A 246 6.46 -1.73 -4.79
N TRP A 247 7.60 -1.22 -4.35
CA TRP A 247 8.89 -1.62 -4.92
C TRP A 247 9.37 -2.91 -4.24
N TYR A 248 9.28 -3.99 -4.99
CA TYR A 248 9.55 -5.34 -4.50
C TYR A 248 11.05 -5.64 -4.51
N HIS A 249 11.55 -6.14 -3.37
CA HIS A 249 12.89 -6.68 -3.21
C HIS A 249 12.81 -8.18 -3.03
N ASP A 250 13.33 -8.96 -3.96
CA ASP A 250 13.39 -10.41 -3.82
C ASP A 250 14.53 -10.78 -2.87
N LEU A 251 14.19 -11.14 -1.64
CA LEU A 251 15.19 -11.49 -0.62
C LEU A 251 15.87 -12.85 -0.89
N SER A 252 15.40 -13.63 -1.86
CA SER A 252 16.02 -14.92 -2.21
C SER A 252 17.23 -14.78 -3.11
N ASP A 253 17.26 -13.78 -3.98
CA ASP A 253 18.36 -13.51 -4.92
C ASP A 253 18.94 -12.09 -4.85
N GLY A 254 18.31 -11.24 -4.05
CA GLY A 254 18.72 -9.84 -3.83
C GLY A 254 18.39 -8.92 -5.00
N THR A 255 17.45 -9.30 -5.87
CA THR A 255 17.03 -8.43 -6.97
C THR A 255 15.97 -7.43 -6.53
N GLU A 256 16.01 -6.22 -7.10
CA GLU A 256 15.11 -5.07 -6.83
C GLU A 256 14.49 -4.59 -8.14
N ARG A 257 14.16 -5.54 -9.00
CA ARG A 257 13.87 -5.27 -10.40
C ARG A 257 12.49 -4.70 -10.66
N PHE A 258 11.49 -5.03 -9.85
CA PHE A 258 10.11 -4.73 -10.18
C PHE A 258 9.43 -3.83 -9.15
N ALA A 259 8.69 -2.84 -9.64
CA ALA A 259 7.70 -2.12 -8.88
C ALA A 259 6.29 -2.54 -9.35
N PHE A 260 5.42 -2.84 -8.40
CA PHE A 260 4.00 -3.07 -8.62
C PHE A 260 3.25 -1.76 -8.45
N VAL A 261 2.42 -1.44 -9.42
CA VAL A 261 1.66 -0.19 -9.46
C VAL A 261 0.19 -0.56 -9.56
N GLY A 262 -0.61 -0.15 -8.57
CA GLY A 262 -2.04 -0.34 -8.56
C GLY A 262 -2.76 0.75 -9.35
N GLU A 263 -3.76 0.37 -10.13
CA GLU A 263 -4.70 1.28 -10.76
C GLU A 263 -6.01 1.26 -9.97
N GLU A 264 -6.53 2.41 -9.59
CA GLU A 264 -7.80 2.47 -8.87
C GLU A 264 -8.96 2.85 -9.78
N GLY A 265 -10.02 2.04 -9.74
CA GLY A 265 -11.28 2.31 -10.38
C GLY A 265 -12.44 1.86 -9.51
N PRO A 266 -12.81 2.63 -8.47
CA PRO A 266 -13.92 2.26 -7.60
C PRO A 266 -15.22 2.22 -8.40
N GLY A 267 -16.06 1.25 -8.06
CA GLY A 267 -17.36 1.05 -8.67
C GLY A 267 -18.48 1.11 -7.64
N SER A 268 -19.42 0.18 -7.73
CA SER A 268 -20.49 0.07 -6.73
C SER A 268 -19.99 -0.73 -5.52
N LEU A 269 -20.02 -0.11 -4.35
CA LEU A 269 -19.54 -0.67 -3.09
C LEU A 269 -20.08 -2.11 -2.87
N GLY A 270 -19.16 -3.05 -2.69
CA GLY A 270 -19.45 -4.47 -2.47
C GLY A 270 -19.84 -5.28 -3.71
N SER A 271 -19.94 -4.69 -4.92
CA SER A 271 -20.43 -5.40 -6.10
C SER A 271 -19.60 -5.23 -7.36
N SER A 272 -18.87 -4.14 -7.52
CA SER A 272 -18.02 -3.93 -8.70
C SER A 272 -16.91 -2.93 -8.43
N ALA A 273 -15.78 -3.14 -9.10
CA ALA A 273 -14.67 -2.21 -9.20
C ALA A 273 -13.91 -2.47 -10.51
N GLN A 274 -12.94 -1.64 -10.81
CA GLN A 274 -12.00 -1.77 -11.91
C GLN A 274 -10.61 -1.39 -11.40
N GLY A 275 -9.58 -1.74 -12.15
CA GLY A 275 -8.20 -1.40 -11.88
C GLY A 275 -7.31 -2.63 -11.85
N ASP A 276 -6.21 -2.54 -12.59
CA ASP A 276 -5.24 -3.61 -12.78
C ASP A 276 -4.04 -3.41 -11.82
N ILE A 277 -3.26 -4.47 -11.64
CA ILE A 277 -1.89 -4.36 -11.14
C ILE A 277 -0.98 -4.25 -12.36
N HIS A 278 -0.17 -3.21 -12.44
CA HIS A 278 0.86 -3.05 -13.44
C HIS A 278 2.22 -3.42 -12.87
N VAL A 279 3.06 -4.08 -13.64
CA VAL A 279 4.43 -4.42 -13.26
C VAL A 279 5.39 -3.57 -14.06
N VAL A 280 6.16 -2.77 -13.37
CA VAL A 280 7.16 -1.88 -13.95
C VAL A 280 8.55 -2.43 -13.67
N ASP A 281 9.33 -2.66 -14.73
CA ASP A 281 10.75 -2.96 -14.64
C ASP A 281 11.50 -1.67 -14.31
N VAL A 282 12.09 -1.63 -13.12
CA VAL A 282 12.85 -0.52 -12.55
C VAL A 282 14.33 -0.85 -12.36
N SER A 283 14.84 -1.90 -13.03
CA SER A 283 16.28 -2.26 -12.98
C SER A 283 17.20 -1.10 -13.39
N ASP A 284 16.69 -0.18 -14.21
CA ASP A 284 17.25 1.15 -14.45
C ASP A 284 16.20 2.19 -13.99
N LEU A 285 16.38 2.76 -12.81
CA LEU A 285 15.47 3.76 -12.24
C LEU A 285 15.29 5.00 -13.13
N THR A 286 16.19 5.22 -14.09
CA THR A 286 16.11 6.34 -15.04
C THR A 286 15.30 6.01 -16.30
N LYS A 287 14.97 4.73 -16.51
CA LYS A 287 14.22 4.23 -17.67
C LYS A 287 13.18 3.17 -17.27
N PRO A 288 12.31 3.49 -16.32
CA PRO A 288 11.27 2.54 -15.91
C PRO A 288 10.36 2.23 -17.10
N ARG A 289 9.90 0.96 -17.19
CA ARG A 289 8.98 0.55 -18.25
C ARG A 289 8.01 -0.51 -17.76
N GLU A 290 6.75 -0.40 -18.15
CA GLU A 290 5.75 -1.41 -17.88
C GLU A 290 6.03 -2.68 -18.71
N VAL A 291 6.03 -3.85 -18.04
CA VAL A 291 6.38 -5.14 -18.66
C VAL A 291 5.30 -6.21 -18.53
N ALA A 292 4.45 -6.10 -17.50
CA ALA A 292 3.36 -7.05 -17.26
C ALA A 292 2.19 -6.36 -16.55
N PHE A 293 1.09 -7.09 -16.44
CA PHE A 293 -0.10 -6.67 -15.72
C PHE A 293 -0.86 -7.89 -15.18
N TYR A 294 -1.72 -7.66 -14.18
CA TYR A 294 -2.68 -8.63 -13.68
C TYR A 294 -4.04 -7.96 -13.51
N SER A 295 -5.09 -8.59 -14.01
CA SER A 295 -6.46 -8.07 -13.95
C SER A 295 -7.47 -9.13 -13.49
N VAL A 296 -8.54 -8.67 -12.86
CA VAL A 296 -9.70 -9.48 -12.45
C VAL A 296 -10.96 -8.82 -12.99
N ALA A 297 -11.68 -9.51 -13.85
CA ALA A 297 -12.89 -8.96 -14.49
C ALA A 297 -13.93 -8.55 -13.43
N GLY A 298 -14.37 -7.29 -13.47
CA GLY A 298 -15.39 -6.75 -12.58
C GLY A 298 -14.94 -6.49 -11.15
N ALA A 299 -13.64 -6.56 -10.87
CA ALA A 299 -13.02 -6.20 -9.60
C ALA A 299 -11.81 -5.29 -9.86
N GLY A 300 -11.37 -4.55 -8.87
CA GLY A 300 -10.25 -3.62 -8.98
C GLY A 300 -9.30 -3.71 -7.80
N THR A 301 -8.02 -3.40 -8.06
CA THR A 301 -7.00 -3.38 -7.03
C THR A 301 -7.08 -2.13 -6.15
N HIS A 302 -6.54 -2.22 -4.95
CA HIS A 302 -6.30 -1.12 -4.02
C HIS A 302 -4.89 -1.28 -3.43
N ASN A 303 -4.69 -1.50 -2.13
CA ASN A 303 -3.36 -1.51 -1.54
C ASN A 303 -2.66 -2.88 -1.56
N PHE A 304 -1.34 -2.87 -1.41
CA PHE A 304 -0.46 -4.04 -1.49
C PHE A 304 0.29 -4.30 -0.19
N SER A 305 0.68 -5.56 -0.02
CA SER A 305 1.70 -5.98 0.93
C SER A 305 2.45 -7.20 0.38
N ALA A 306 3.77 -7.24 0.46
CA ALA A 306 4.53 -8.37 -0.04
C ALA A 306 5.19 -9.18 1.07
N ASP A 307 5.16 -10.51 0.94
CA ASP A 307 6.09 -11.39 1.62
C ASP A 307 7.31 -11.63 0.71
N GLU A 308 8.31 -10.79 0.88
CA GLU A 308 9.50 -10.77 0.04
C GLU A 308 10.38 -12.01 0.24
N ASN A 309 10.30 -12.66 1.42
CA ASN A 309 10.99 -13.94 1.67
C ASN A 309 10.37 -15.09 0.86
N ARG A 310 9.05 -15.10 0.72
CA ARG A 310 8.33 -16.12 -0.05
C ARG A 310 8.10 -15.75 -1.51
N GLY A 311 8.35 -14.50 -1.90
CA GLY A 311 8.13 -14.00 -3.25
C GLY A 311 6.64 -13.91 -3.61
N VAL A 312 5.84 -13.41 -2.67
CA VAL A 312 4.37 -13.29 -2.84
C VAL A 312 3.93 -11.86 -2.61
N LEU A 313 3.25 -11.30 -3.60
CA LEU A 313 2.51 -10.06 -3.46
C LEU A 313 1.06 -10.37 -3.08
N PHE A 314 0.60 -9.79 -1.98
CA PHE A 314 -0.81 -9.76 -1.61
C PHE A 314 -1.40 -8.42 -2.02
N ALA A 315 -2.56 -8.46 -2.67
CA ALA A 315 -3.27 -7.27 -3.12
C ALA A 315 -4.71 -7.26 -2.61
N ALA A 316 -5.13 -6.15 -2.03
CA ALA A 316 -6.53 -5.83 -1.84
C ALA A 316 -7.16 -5.63 -3.21
N PHE A 317 -8.29 -6.27 -3.45
CA PHE A 317 -8.94 -6.27 -4.76
C PHE A 317 -10.43 -5.94 -4.65
N TYR A 318 -10.77 -4.96 -3.85
CA TYR A 318 -12.12 -4.48 -3.58
C TYR A 318 -13.14 -5.63 -3.44
N ASN A 319 -14.17 -5.69 -4.32
CA ASN A 319 -15.17 -6.76 -4.36
C ASN A 319 -14.58 -8.12 -4.81
N GLY A 320 -13.37 -8.16 -5.33
CA GLY A 320 -12.62 -9.37 -5.67
C GLY A 320 -11.89 -10.01 -4.47
N GLY A 321 -11.99 -9.43 -3.27
CA GLY A 321 -11.35 -9.95 -2.07
C GLY A 321 -9.84 -9.69 -2.02
N VAL A 322 -9.07 -10.70 -1.66
CA VAL A 322 -7.60 -10.63 -1.65
C VAL A 322 -7.03 -11.53 -2.73
N ARG A 323 -6.01 -11.07 -3.44
CA ARG A 323 -5.26 -11.84 -4.44
C ARG A 323 -3.83 -12.06 -3.96
N ALA A 324 -3.29 -13.24 -4.21
CA ALA A 324 -1.89 -13.58 -3.95
C ALA A 324 -1.20 -13.96 -5.26
N LEU A 325 -0.13 -13.26 -5.60
CA LEU A 325 0.63 -13.45 -6.83
C LEU A 325 2.05 -13.94 -6.52
N ASN A 326 2.50 -14.98 -7.24
CA ASN A 326 3.93 -15.33 -7.30
C ASN A 326 4.67 -14.27 -8.11
N VAL A 327 5.57 -13.54 -7.46
CA VAL A 327 6.30 -12.41 -8.06
C VAL A 327 7.80 -12.68 -8.25
N ARG A 328 8.23 -13.94 -8.12
CA ARG A 328 9.63 -14.33 -8.35
C ARG A 328 9.98 -14.38 -9.84
N GLY A 329 11.27 -14.22 -10.12
CA GLY A 329 11.86 -14.35 -11.45
C GLY A 329 11.47 -13.23 -12.41
N ASN A 330 11.47 -13.50 -13.71
CA ASN A 330 11.23 -12.48 -14.73
C ASN A 330 9.74 -12.35 -15.07
N LEU A 331 9.10 -11.29 -14.59
CA LEU A 331 7.68 -11.02 -14.82
C LEU A 331 7.39 -10.47 -16.24
N GLY A 332 8.40 -9.95 -16.93
CA GLY A 332 8.28 -9.41 -18.31
C GLY A 332 8.54 -10.43 -19.40
N ASP A 333 8.82 -11.70 -19.04
CA ASP A 333 9.09 -12.75 -19.99
C ASP A 333 7.93 -13.76 -20.09
N CYS A 334 7.38 -13.90 -21.27
CA CYS A 334 6.29 -14.82 -21.56
C CYS A 334 6.12 -14.99 -23.07
N ILE A 335 5.51 -16.11 -23.50
CA ILE A 335 5.24 -16.36 -24.91
C ILE A 335 4.18 -15.41 -25.47
N SER A 336 4.17 -15.24 -26.78
CA SER A 336 3.32 -14.24 -27.47
C SER A 336 1.82 -14.40 -27.19
N SER A 337 1.32 -15.63 -27.00
CA SER A 337 -0.09 -15.90 -26.68
C SER A 337 -0.51 -15.44 -25.27
N MET A 338 0.46 -15.23 -24.38
CA MET A 338 0.24 -14.73 -23.01
C MET A 338 0.43 -13.20 -22.91
N ARG A 339 0.65 -12.51 -24.04
CA ARG A 339 0.81 -11.05 -24.07
C ARG A 339 -0.48 -10.34 -24.45
N ASN A 340 -0.62 -9.13 -23.92
CA ASN A 340 -1.60 -8.15 -24.35
C ASN A 340 -0.92 -6.77 -24.42
N GLY A 341 -0.97 -6.12 -25.60
CA GLY A 341 -0.30 -4.83 -25.81
C GLY A 341 1.22 -4.85 -25.56
N GLY A 342 1.88 -6.00 -25.80
CA GLY A 342 3.33 -6.17 -25.54
C GLY A 342 3.71 -6.55 -24.11
N ARG A 343 2.77 -6.48 -23.15
CA ARG A 343 2.95 -6.80 -21.74
C ARG A 343 2.52 -8.24 -21.43
N CYS A 344 3.17 -8.90 -20.50
CA CYS A 344 2.75 -10.23 -20.04
C CYS A 344 1.49 -10.13 -19.17
N ASP A 345 0.54 -11.00 -19.43
CA ASP A 345 -0.66 -11.17 -18.60
C ASP A 345 -0.37 -12.21 -17.51
N LEU A 346 -0.22 -11.75 -16.26
CA LEU A 346 0.16 -12.59 -15.12
C LEU A 346 -0.90 -13.63 -14.79
N GLY A 347 -2.17 -13.38 -15.10
CA GLY A 347 -3.23 -14.39 -14.99
C GLY A 347 -3.02 -15.54 -15.98
N LYS A 348 -2.63 -15.24 -17.21
CA LYS A 348 -2.34 -16.28 -18.22
C LYS A 348 -1.05 -17.03 -17.97
N THR A 349 -0.06 -16.41 -17.32
CA THR A 349 1.19 -17.07 -16.94
C THR A 349 1.08 -17.87 -15.66
N GLY A 350 -0.12 -17.98 -15.04
CA GLY A 350 -0.34 -18.77 -13.83
C GLY A 350 0.29 -18.19 -12.57
N ARG A 351 0.49 -16.86 -12.53
CA ARG A 351 1.11 -16.18 -11.37
C ARG A 351 0.16 -16.01 -10.19
N GLU A 352 -1.15 -16.07 -10.38
CA GLU A 352 -2.09 -16.11 -9.26
C GLU A 352 -2.00 -17.44 -8.54
N VAL A 353 -1.64 -17.44 -7.27
CA VAL A 353 -1.39 -18.64 -6.46
C VAL A 353 -2.45 -18.88 -5.39
N ALA A 354 -3.17 -17.83 -4.96
CA ALA A 354 -4.27 -17.96 -4.02
C ALA A 354 -5.24 -16.77 -4.09
N GLN A 355 -6.47 -17.04 -3.63
CA GLN A 355 -7.53 -16.05 -3.43
C GLN A 355 -8.05 -16.14 -1.99
N GLY A 356 -8.29 -14.98 -1.36
CA GLY A 356 -8.90 -14.87 -0.04
C GLY A 356 -10.17 -14.03 -0.07
N LEU A 357 -11.08 -14.30 0.87
CA LEU A 357 -12.35 -13.60 1.05
C LEU A 357 -13.34 -13.71 -0.13
N THR A 358 -13.04 -14.56 -1.11
CA THR A 358 -13.96 -14.92 -2.18
C THR A 358 -14.85 -16.08 -1.68
N GLY A 359 -16.18 -15.92 -1.69
CA GLY A 359 -17.08 -17.00 -1.24
C GLY A 359 -17.36 -17.05 0.27
N THR A 360 -17.09 -15.97 0.99
CA THR A 360 -17.47 -15.83 2.42
C THR A 360 -18.98 -15.80 2.65
N GLY A 361 -19.77 -15.66 1.58
CA GLY A 361 -21.22 -15.43 1.66
C GLY A 361 -21.60 -13.99 2.00
N LEU A 362 -20.63 -13.13 2.27
CA LEU A 362 -20.80 -11.69 2.49
C LEU A 362 -20.24 -10.92 1.28
N PRO A 363 -20.88 -9.83 0.86
CA PRO A 363 -20.24 -8.86 -0.02
C PRO A 363 -19.00 -8.30 0.69
N VAL A 364 -17.86 -8.28 0.01
CA VAL A 364 -16.61 -7.67 0.51
C VAL A 364 -16.24 -6.46 -0.33
N TYR A 365 -15.46 -5.55 0.26
CA TYR A 365 -14.84 -4.45 -0.45
C TYR A 365 -13.50 -4.14 0.22
N VAL A 366 -12.51 -4.99 -0.10
CA VAL A 366 -11.21 -5.00 0.57
C VAL A 366 -10.39 -3.80 0.16
N TRP A 367 -9.97 -3.01 1.15
CA TRP A 367 -9.26 -1.75 0.99
C TRP A 367 -7.75 -1.91 1.17
N GLY A 368 -7.32 -2.37 2.34
CA GLY A 368 -5.93 -2.57 2.69
C GLY A 368 -5.61 -4.02 3.02
N VAL A 369 -4.35 -4.38 2.87
CA VAL A 369 -3.79 -5.67 3.28
C VAL A 369 -2.43 -5.47 3.92
N GLN A 370 -2.13 -6.25 4.97
CA GLN A 370 -0.79 -6.31 5.54
C GLN A 370 -0.43 -7.74 5.92
N THR A 371 0.71 -8.21 5.42
CA THR A 371 1.28 -9.51 5.82
C THR A 371 2.21 -9.35 7.02
N VAL A 372 2.06 -10.21 8.03
CA VAL A 372 2.92 -10.28 9.22
C VAL A 372 3.22 -11.75 9.51
N GLY A 373 4.42 -12.20 9.18
CA GLY A 373 4.79 -13.61 9.27
C GLY A 373 3.90 -14.50 8.38
N THR A 374 3.19 -15.44 8.97
CA THR A 374 2.24 -16.32 8.25
C THR A 374 0.79 -15.81 8.29
N LYS A 375 0.56 -14.63 8.81
CA LYS A 375 -0.77 -14.01 8.88
C LYS A 375 -0.90 -12.88 7.88
N LEU A 376 -2.09 -12.74 7.35
CA LEU A 376 -2.49 -11.64 6.51
C LEU A 376 -3.72 -10.97 7.13
N TYR A 377 -3.66 -9.67 7.27
CA TYR A 377 -4.76 -8.85 7.76
C TYR A 377 -5.32 -8.07 6.58
N ALA A 378 -6.64 -8.04 6.47
CA ALA A 378 -7.32 -7.32 5.41
C ALA A 378 -8.41 -6.43 5.99
N SER A 379 -8.36 -5.15 5.71
CA SER A 379 -9.43 -4.21 6.02
C SER A 379 -10.49 -4.28 4.92
N ASP A 380 -11.75 -4.34 5.34
CA ASP A 380 -12.89 -4.45 4.46
C ASP A 380 -13.89 -3.35 4.81
N MET A 381 -14.17 -2.47 3.85
CA MET A 381 -15.05 -1.33 4.08
C MET A 381 -16.40 -1.70 4.65
N LEU A 382 -16.93 -2.88 4.28
CA LEU A 382 -18.25 -3.33 4.65
C LEU A 382 -18.27 -4.10 5.97
N ASN A 383 -17.19 -4.84 6.26
CA ASN A 383 -17.23 -5.88 7.30
C ASN A 383 -16.20 -5.67 8.42
N GLY A 384 -15.26 -4.72 8.32
CA GLY A 384 -14.27 -4.49 9.37
C GLY A 384 -12.91 -5.14 9.09
N LEU A 385 -12.32 -5.84 10.06
CA LEU A 385 -10.98 -6.42 9.96
C LEU A 385 -11.04 -7.94 9.83
N TRP A 386 -10.52 -8.48 8.75
CA TRP A 386 -10.30 -9.91 8.54
C TRP A 386 -8.89 -10.33 8.96
N LYS A 387 -8.78 -11.51 9.55
CA LYS A 387 -7.52 -12.22 9.75
C LYS A 387 -7.53 -13.50 8.94
N LEU A 388 -6.50 -13.66 8.12
CA LEU A 388 -6.28 -14.83 7.29
C LEU A 388 -4.95 -15.49 7.66
N GLU A 389 -4.88 -16.78 7.48
CA GLU A 389 -3.64 -17.53 7.54
C GLU A 389 -3.17 -17.84 6.13
N THR A 390 -1.87 -17.66 5.90
CA THR A 390 -1.21 -18.08 4.66
C THR A 390 -0.63 -19.48 4.89
N ILE A 391 -1.33 -20.49 4.42
CA ILE A 391 -0.98 -21.91 4.61
C ILE A 391 -0.08 -22.35 3.45
N PRO A 392 1.02 -23.10 3.73
CA PRO A 392 1.84 -23.74 2.69
C PRO A 392 1.06 -24.81 1.94
#